data_bc3659d66513a20ff96e55bc606fef6e
#
_entry.id   bc3659d66513a20ff96e55bc606fef6e
#
_cell.length_a   1.000
_cell.length_b   1.000
_cell.length_c   1.000
_cell.angle_alpha   90.00
_cell.angle_beta   90.00
_cell.angle_gamma   90.00
#
_symmetry.space_group_name_H-M   'P 1'
#
loop_
_entity.id
_entity.type
_entity.pdbx_description
1 polymer ?
#
loop_
_entity_poly.entity_id
_entity_poly.type
_entity_poly.pdbx_seq_one_letter_code
_entity_poly.pdbx_strand_id
1 'polypeptide(L)'
;MNTVFLDTGYVLALELSNDQNHRTASRHWRSLRKRLPPLVTTSYVFDEIVTYFNSRGYHTKAVEVGNRLLTSPSVQLIQIDEALFREGWGYFQQHQDKDYSLTDCISFVVMKRLKIETACAFDQHFV
;
A
#
# COMPACT_ATOMS: atom_id res chain seq x y z
N MET A 1 -8.05 -8.80 -15.96
CA MET A 1 -7.10 -9.17 -14.89
C MET A 1 -7.60 -8.65 -13.56
N ASN A 2 -7.39 -9.42 -12.52
CA ASN A 2 -7.80 -9.02 -11.19
C ASN A 2 -6.94 -7.86 -10.67
N THR A 3 -7.60 -6.87 -10.08
CA THR A 3 -6.92 -5.74 -9.47
C THR A 3 -6.15 -6.19 -8.24
N VAL A 4 -4.99 -5.58 -8.01
CA VAL A 4 -4.12 -5.89 -6.88
C VAL A 4 -3.92 -4.63 -6.06
N PHE A 5 -4.02 -4.76 -4.73
CA PHE A 5 -3.80 -3.65 -3.79
C PHE A 5 -2.32 -3.59 -3.41
N LEU A 6 -1.75 -2.38 -3.39
CA LEU A 6 -0.37 -2.15 -2.95
C LEU A 6 -0.34 -1.64 -1.51
N ASP A 7 0.28 -2.40 -0.62
CA ASP A 7 0.48 -1.99 0.76
C ASP A 7 1.84 -1.31 0.95
N THR A 8 1.96 -0.54 2.02
CA THR A 8 3.17 0.21 2.38
C THR A 8 4.41 -0.67 2.42
N GLY A 9 4.35 -1.78 3.17
CA GLY A 9 5.53 -2.63 3.38
C GLY A 9 6.09 -3.21 2.09
N TYR A 10 5.23 -3.52 1.13
CA TYR A 10 5.66 -4.05 -0.15
C TYR A 10 6.43 -3.00 -0.95
N VAL A 11 5.90 -1.78 -1.02
CA VAL A 11 6.56 -0.69 -1.75
C VAL A 11 7.90 -0.35 -1.11
N LEU A 12 7.94 -0.28 0.23
CA LEU A 12 9.19 -0.01 0.94
C LEU A 12 10.21 -1.11 0.66
N ALA A 13 9.79 -2.38 0.65
CA ALA A 13 10.70 -3.49 0.37
C ALA A 13 11.26 -3.41 -1.05
N LEU A 14 10.46 -2.98 -2.02
CA LEU A 14 10.95 -2.80 -3.39
C LEU A 14 11.99 -1.69 -3.49
N GLU A 15 11.78 -0.60 -2.76
CA GLU A 15 12.57 0.62 -2.91
C GLU A 15 13.83 0.65 -2.02
N LEU A 16 13.89 -0.19 -0.99
CA LEU A 16 14.99 -0.23 -0.02
C LEU A 16 15.79 -1.52 -0.20
N SER A 17 16.99 -1.41 -0.75
CA SER A 17 17.83 -2.58 -1.00
C SER A 17 18.25 -3.31 0.28
N ASN A 18 18.22 -2.62 1.42
CA ASN A 18 18.58 -3.22 2.72
C ASN A 18 17.37 -3.73 3.51
N ASP A 19 16.15 -3.65 2.94
CA ASP A 19 14.97 -4.20 3.58
C ASP A 19 15.05 -5.73 3.58
N GLN A 20 14.65 -6.36 4.68
CA GLN A 20 14.72 -7.82 4.81
C GLN A 20 13.90 -8.55 3.75
N ASN A 21 12.87 -7.91 3.21
CA ASN A 21 11.99 -8.50 2.20
C ASN A 21 12.32 -8.02 0.78
N HIS A 22 13.40 -7.27 0.60
CA HIS A 22 13.73 -6.66 -0.70
C HIS A 22 13.84 -7.70 -1.82
N ARG A 23 14.57 -8.78 -1.55
CA ARG A 23 14.80 -9.82 -2.58
C ARG A 23 13.47 -10.48 -2.98
N THR A 24 12.65 -10.81 -2.00
CA THR A 24 11.35 -11.45 -2.24
C THR A 24 10.43 -10.51 -3.01
N ALA A 25 10.35 -9.25 -2.59
CA ALA A 25 9.51 -8.24 -3.26
C ALA A 25 9.99 -8.01 -4.69
N SER A 26 11.30 -7.86 -4.89
CA SER A 26 11.87 -7.60 -6.21
C SER A 26 11.61 -8.75 -7.18
N ARG A 27 11.73 -9.98 -6.70
CA ARG A 27 11.45 -11.16 -7.51
C ARG A 27 9.98 -11.23 -7.89
N HIS A 28 9.11 -10.99 -6.93
CA HIS A 28 7.67 -10.99 -7.16
C HIS A 28 7.28 -9.89 -8.15
N TRP A 29 7.83 -8.69 -7.97
CA TRP A 29 7.54 -7.55 -8.85
C TRP A 29 7.98 -7.81 -10.29
N ARG A 30 9.17 -8.41 -10.49
CA ARG A 30 9.64 -8.74 -11.84
C ARG A 30 8.70 -9.71 -12.54
N SER A 31 8.14 -10.66 -11.78
CA SER A 31 7.16 -11.60 -12.33
C SER A 31 5.85 -10.88 -12.65
N LEU A 32 5.37 -10.06 -11.71
CA LEU A 32 4.10 -9.36 -11.84
C LEU A 32 4.08 -8.40 -13.02
N ARG A 33 5.17 -7.65 -13.23
CA ARG A 33 5.19 -6.63 -14.26
C ARG A 33 5.29 -7.18 -15.68
N LYS A 34 5.57 -8.48 -15.85
CA LYS A 34 5.50 -9.12 -17.15
C LYS A 34 4.09 -9.08 -17.73
N ARG A 35 3.10 -9.07 -16.84
CA ARG A 35 1.70 -9.00 -17.19
C ARG A 35 0.98 -8.25 -16.08
N LEU A 36 1.27 -6.94 -16.01
CA LEU A 36 0.88 -6.11 -14.90
C LEU A 36 -0.64 -5.94 -14.79
N PRO A 37 -1.23 -6.35 -13.66
CA PRO A 37 -2.65 -6.08 -13.41
C PRO A 37 -2.86 -4.62 -13.04
N PRO A 38 -4.11 -4.14 -13.03
CA PRO A 38 -4.40 -2.84 -12.43
C PRO A 38 -4.02 -2.84 -10.97
N LEU A 39 -3.39 -1.76 -10.53
CA LEU A 39 -2.93 -1.61 -9.15
C LEU A 39 -3.73 -0.50 -8.47
N VAL A 40 -4.07 -0.72 -7.19
CA VAL A 40 -4.78 0.26 -6.38
C VAL A 40 -4.02 0.47 -5.09
N THR A 41 -3.94 1.71 -4.66
CA THR A 41 -3.44 2.06 -3.33
C THR A 41 -4.25 3.24 -2.82
N THR A 42 -3.93 3.76 -1.63
CA THR A 42 -4.69 4.84 -1.02
C THR A 42 -3.80 6.02 -0.67
N SER A 43 -4.44 7.17 -0.44
CA SER A 43 -3.73 8.35 0.05
C SER A 43 -3.08 8.12 1.41
N TYR A 44 -3.61 7.21 2.23
CA TYR A 44 -3.01 6.87 3.52
C TYR A 44 -1.75 6.03 3.36
N VAL A 45 -1.77 5.03 2.47
CA VAL A 45 -0.57 4.27 2.14
C VAL A 45 0.49 5.19 1.53
N PHE A 46 0.08 6.07 0.63
CA PHE A 46 0.97 7.07 0.04
C PHE A 46 1.68 7.89 1.11
N ASP A 47 0.90 8.40 2.07
CA ASP A 47 1.47 9.17 3.18
C ASP A 47 2.49 8.37 3.98
N GLU A 48 2.18 7.13 4.32
CA GLU A 48 3.11 6.27 5.05
C GLU A 48 4.42 6.08 4.30
N ILE A 49 4.34 5.86 2.99
CA ILE A 49 5.53 5.63 2.17
C ILE A 49 6.43 6.87 2.15
N VAL A 50 5.87 8.02 1.80
CA VAL A 50 6.68 9.23 1.66
C VAL A 50 7.20 9.71 3.02
N THR A 51 6.40 9.56 4.07
CA THR A 51 6.81 9.93 5.42
C THR A 51 7.94 9.03 5.92
N TYR A 52 7.89 7.75 5.60
CA TYR A 52 8.96 6.82 5.96
C TYR A 52 10.30 7.29 5.41
N PHE A 53 10.37 7.57 4.11
CA PHE A 53 11.61 8.03 3.49
C PHE A 53 12.05 9.38 4.06
N ASN A 54 11.11 10.32 4.16
CA ASN A 54 11.42 11.66 4.63
C ASN A 54 11.95 11.66 6.08
N SER A 55 11.34 10.84 6.95
CA SER A 55 11.76 10.77 8.36
C SER A 55 13.17 10.21 8.53
N ARG A 56 13.69 9.54 7.53
CA ARG A 56 15.05 8.97 7.54
C ARG A 56 16.05 9.80 6.75
N GLY A 57 15.67 11.03 6.38
CA GLY A 57 16.54 11.92 5.65
C GLY A 57 16.61 11.67 4.15
N TYR A 58 15.67 10.91 3.61
CA TYR A 58 15.65 10.57 2.18
C TYR A 58 14.53 11.33 1.46
N HIS A 59 14.52 12.65 1.61
CA HIS A 59 13.47 13.48 1.01
C HIS A 59 13.41 13.34 -0.51
N THR A 60 14.56 13.33 -1.19
CA THR A 60 14.60 13.18 -2.65
C THR A 60 13.96 11.86 -3.08
N LYS A 61 14.26 10.78 -2.34
CA LYS A 61 13.67 9.47 -2.61
C LYS A 61 12.16 9.48 -2.38
N ALA A 62 11.71 10.16 -1.32
CA ALA A 62 10.28 10.29 -1.03
C ALA A 62 9.55 10.94 -2.19
N VAL A 63 10.10 12.04 -2.73
CA VAL A 63 9.51 12.76 -3.87
C VAL A 63 9.49 11.87 -5.12
N GLU A 64 10.59 11.17 -5.38
CA GLU A 64 10.71 10.29 -6.54
C GLU A 64 9.65 9.17 -6.51
N VAL A 65 9.54 8.48 -5.37
CA VAL A 65 8.58 7.38 -5.22
C VAL A 65 7.15 7.92 -5.28
N GLY A 66 6.89 9.03 -4.60
CA GLY A 66 5.57 9.66 -4.62
C GLY A 66 5.15 10.04 -6.03
N ASN A 67 6.03 10.65 -6.80
CA ASN A 67 5.72 11.02 -8.17
C ASN A 67 5.44 9.80 -9.04
N ARG A 68 6.19 8.72 -8.87
CA ARG A 68 5.92 7.49 -9.63
C ARG A 68 4.54 6.93 -9.31
N LEU A 69 4.15 6.91 -8.04
CA LEU A 69 2.82 6.43 -7.65
C LEU A 69 1.71 7.30 -8.23
N LEU A 70 1.92 8.62 -8.29
CA LEU A 70 0.90 9.55 -8.77
C LEU A 70 0.78 9.58 -10.30
N THR A 71 1.85 9.29 -11.01
CA THR A 71 1.88 9.43 -12.47
C THR A 71 1.80 8.12 -13.23
N SER A 72 1.98 6.97 -12.56
CA SER A 72 1.91 5.68 -13.22
C SER A 72 0.50 5.42 -13.74
N PRO A 73 0.34 5.09 -15.04
CA PRO A 73 -0.98 4.77 -15.58
C PRO A 73 -1.55 3.46 -15.04
N SER A 74 -0.70 2.63 -14.43
CA SER A 74 -1.11 1.33 -13.88
C SER A 74 -1.60 1.42 -12.44
N VAL A 75 -1.39 2.56 -11.78
CA VAL A 75 -1.75 2.73 -10.37
C VAL A 75 -2.90 3.72 -10.23
N GLN A 76 -3.98 3.26 -9.61
CA GLN A 76 -5.09 4.14 -9.21
C GLN A 76 -4.92 4.45 -7.73
N LEU A 77 -4.74 5.72 -7.41
CA LEU A 77 -4.64 6.17 -6.02
C LEU A 77 -6.02 6.64 -5.56
N ILE A 78 -6.56 5.96 -4.54
CA ILE A 78 -7.87 6.29 -3.98
C ILE A 78 -7.65 7.34 -2.90
N GLN A 79 -8.23 8.52 -3.10
CA GLN A 79 -8.28 9.53 -2.07
C GLN A 79 -9.29 9.09 -1.01
N ILE A 80 -8.85 9.06 0.24
CA ILE A 80 -9.72 8.62 1.33
C ILE A 80 -10.62 9.79 1.72
N ASP A 81 -11.88 9.70 1.33
CA ASP A 81 -12.90 10.68 1.67
C ASP A 81 -13.44 10.44 3.08
N GLU A 82 -14.37 11.30 3.51
CA GLU A 82 -14.91 11.20 4.85
C GLU A 82 -15.61 9.86 5.09
N ALA A 83 -16.36 9.37 4.11
CA ALA A 83 -17.08 8.10 4.24
C ALA A 83 -16.12 6.93 4.45
N LEU A 84 -15.08 6.84 3.64
CA LEU A 84 -14.05 5.79 3.78
C LEU A 84 -13.30 5.91 5.10
N PHE A 85 -12.98 7.14 5.51
CA PHE A 85 -12.30 7.38 6.78
C PHE A 85 -13.14 6.88 7.95
N ARG A 86 -14.42 7.22 7.99
CA ARG A 86 -15.32 6.81 9.07
C ARG A 86 -15.53 5.31 9.09
N GLU A 87 -15.62 4.69 7.93
CA GLU A 87 -15.75 3.24 7.86
C GLU A 87 -14.48 2.55 8.36
N GLY A 88 -13.30 3.06 7.99
CA GLY A 88 -12.02 2.56 8.49
C GLY A 88 -11.88 2.76 9.99
N TRP A 89 -12.33 3.90 10.51
CA TRP A 89 -12.32 4.17 11.95
C TRP A 89 -13.22 3.19 12.69
N GLY A 90 -14.42 2.92 12.17
CA GLY A 90 -15.32 1.93 12.75
C GLY A 90 -14.70 0.53 12.79
N TYR A 91 -14.04 0.14 11.71
CA TYR A 91 -13.34 -1.14 11.64
C TYR A 91 -12.23 -1.22 12.70
N PHE A 92 -11.46 -0.14 12.84
CA PHE A 92 -10.41 -0.04 13.85
C PHE A 92 -10.97 -0.23 15.26
N GLN A 93 -12.09 0.42 15.56
CA GLN A 93 -12.72 0.33 16.89
C GLN A 93 -13.21 -1.10 17.19
N GLN A 94 -13.67 -1.83 16.17
CA GLN A 94 -14.22 -3.17 16.35
C GLN A 94 -13.13 -4.25 16.48
N HIS A 95 -11.89 -3.92 16.15
CA HIS A 95 -10.81 -4.90 16.11
C HIS A 95 -9.68 -4.55 17.08
N GLN A 96 -10.03 -4.16 18.31
CA GLN A 96 -9.04 -3.80 19.33
C GLN A 96 -8.13 -4.97 19.71
N ASP A 97 -8.57 -6.19 19.47
CA ASP A 97 -7.80 -7.41 19.74
C ASP A 97 -6.74 -7.69 18.66
N LYS A 98 -6.73 -6.89 17.59
CA LYS A 98 -5.78 -7.02 16.51
C LYS A 98 -4.80 -5.86 16.53
N ASP A 99 -3.62 -6.10 15.98
CA ASP A 99 -2.58 -5.07 15.89
C ASP A 99 -2.65 -4.36 14.54
N TYR A 100 -3.85 -3.89 14.18
CA TYR A 100 -4.05 -3.16 12.94
C TYR A 100 -3.76 -1.68 13.15
N SER A 101 -3.03 -1.06 12.21
CA SER A 101 -2.98 0.40 12.14
C SER A 101 -4.28 0.92 11.53
N LEU A 102 -4.54 2.23 11.67
CA LEU A 102 -5.68 2.84 11.00
C LEU A 102 -5.53 2.73 9.48
N THR A 103 -4.32 2.88 8.97
CA THR A 103 -4.06 2.70 7.54
C THR A 103 -4.41 1.29 7.08
N ASP A 104 -4.06 0.28 7.88
CA ASP A 104 -4.45 -1.11 7.57
C ASP A 104 -5.96 -1.25 7.48
N CYS A 105 -6.67 -0.69 8.44
CA CYS A 105 -8.14 -0.78 8.48
C CYS A 105 -8.77 -0.09 7.28
N ILE A 106 -8.24 1.07 6.90
CA ILE A 106 -8.71 1.79 5.71
C ILE A 106 -8.43 0.96 4.45
N SER A 107 -7.25 0.32 4.37
CA SER A 107 -6.91 -0.56 3.26
C SER A 107 -7.88 -1.73 3.15
N PHE A 108 -8.21 -2.38 4.27
CA PHE A 108 -9.18 -3.49 4.28
C PHE A 108 -10.55 -3.04 3.80
N VAL A 109 -11.01 -1.87 4.25
CA VAL A 109 -12.30 -1.32 3.83
C VAL A 109 -12.32 -1.04 2.33
N VAL A 110 -11.25 -0.44 1.80
CA VAL A 110 -11.14 -0.16 0.36
C VAL A 110 -11.14 -1.46 -0.43
N MET A 111 -10.35 -2.45 -0.01
CA MET A 111 -10.30 -3.75 -0.69
C MET A 111 -11.69 -4.40 -0.71
N LYS A 112 -12.38 -4.38 0.42
CA LYS A 112 -13.72 -4.96 0.51
C LYS A 112 -14.71 -4.25 -0.41
N ARG A 113 -14.70 -2.93 -0.38
CA ARG A 113 -15.64 -2.12 -1.17
C ARG A 113 -15.40 -2.31 -2.68
N LEU A 114 -14.15 -2.40 -3.09
CA LEU A 114 -13.79 -2.59 -4.49
C LEU A 114 -13.70 -4.06 -4.92
N LYS A 115 -13.96 -4.98 -3.99
CA LYS A 115 -13.91 -6.43 -4.23
C LYS A 115 -12.53 -6.87 -4.71
N ILE A 116 -11.48 -6.31 -4.10
CA ILE A 116 -10.09 -6.69 -4.37
C ILE A 116 -9.71 -7.82 -3.43
N GLU A 117 -9.26 -8.94 -3.99
CA GLU A 117 -8.95 -10.14 -3.22
C GLU A 117 -7.45 -10.35 -3.00
N THR A 118 -6.61 -9.67 -3.78
CA THR A 118 -5.17 -9.87 -3.76
C THR A 118 -4.47 -8.58 -3.35
N ALA A 119 -3.55 -8.69 -2.39
CA ALA A 119 -2.71 -7.57 -1.97
C ALA A 119 -1.24 -7.94 -2.09
N CYS A 120 -0.42 -6.99 -2.56
CA CYS A 120 1.04 -7.06 -2.44
C CYS A 120 1.40 -6.51 -1.07
N ALA A 121 1.67 -7.40 -0.13
CA ALA A 121 1.91 -7.04 1.27
C ALA A 121 2.75 -8.12 1.94
N PHE A 122 3.48 -7.71 2.96
CA PHE A 122 4.22 -8.64 3.82
C PHE A 122 3.58 -8.75 5.20
N ASP A 123 2.57 -7.92 5.48
CA ASP A 123 1.83 -7.98 6.72
C ASP A 123 0.89 -9.18 6.67
N GLN A 124 0.98 -10.06 7.66
CA GLN A 124 0.15 -11.25 7.73
C GLN A 124 -1.35 -10.94 7.77
N HIS A 125 -1.72 -9.72 8.15
CA HIS A 125 -3.13 -9.30 8.21
C HIS A 125 -3.80 -9.26 6.84
N PHE A 126 -3.01 -9.22 5.76
CA PHE A 126 -3.52 -9.22 4.38
C PHE A 126 -3.64 -10.62 3.78
N VAL A 127 -3.26 -11.63 4.51
CA VAL A 127 -3.30 -13.01 4.02
C VAL A 127 -4.71 -13.59 4.10
#